data_8f77481139ad2c93891d93bbadcafc7e
#
_entry.id   8f77481139ad2c93891d93bbadcafc7e
#
_cell.length_a   1.000
_cell.length_b   1.000
_cell.length_c   1.000
_cell.angle_alpha   90.00
_cell.angle_beta   90.00
_cell.angle_gamma   90.00
#
_symmetry.space_group_name_H-M   'P 1'
#
loop_
_entity.id
_entity.type
_entity.pdbx_description
1 polymer ?
#
loop_
_entity_poly.entity_id
_entity_poly.type
_entity_poly.pdbx_seq_one_letter_code
_entity_poly.pdbx_strand_id
1 'polypeptide(L)'
;MKKSEHCNPVEMLKRSGLSRTAQRLSVLNILLAEERPLNAKEVLDLCGDKKINRVTVYRIMESFRNEGIVRELPTESGVKYFEIACRHNPVHPHFYCRDCGSMACLGPLTATDIWEWLARPHAFRIDHISVNITGLCKNCSNK
;
A
#
# COMPACT_ATOMS: atom_id res chain seq x y z
N MET A 1 -4.76 -12.80 7.81
CA MET A 1 -5.79 -12.08 8.60
C MET A 1 -6.20 -10.85 7.81
N LYS A 2 -7.48 -10.68 7.54
CA LYS A 2 -7.95 -9.56 6.73
C LYS A 2 -7.75 -8.25 7.47
N LYS A 3 -7.14 -7.26 6.83
CA LYS A 3 -6.90 -5.90 7.39
C LYS A 3 -8.21 -5.26 7.89
N SER A 4 -9.33 -5.56 7.21
CA SER A 4 -10.65 -5.05 7.54
C SER A 4 -11.20 -5.50 8.89
N GLU A 5 -10.74 -6.60 9.44
CA GLU A 5 -11.22 -7.14 10.73
C GLU A 5 -10.70 -6.35 11.93
N HIS A 6 -9.60 -5.63 11.77
CA HIS A 6 -8.89 -4.95 12.86
C HIS A 6 -8.77 -3.43 12.68
N CYS A 7 -9.14 -2.90 11.51
CA CYS A 7 -8.99 -1.49 11.18
C CYS A 7 -10.34 -0.86 10.85
N ASN A 8 -10.81 0.01 11.74
CA ASN A 8 -12.04 0.76 11.51
C ASN A 8 -11.73 2.04 10.69
N PRO A 9 -12.29 2.21 9.48
CA PRO A 9 -11.96 3.33 8.62
C PRO A 9 -12.35 4.69 9.20
N VAL A 10 -13.44 4.75 9.94
CA VAL A 10 -13.90 5.98 10.60
C VAL A 10 -12.91 6.43 11.66
N GLU A 11 -12.45 5.50 12.49
CA GLU A 11 -11.44 5.77 13.52
C GLU A 11 -10.08 6.13 12.93
N MET A 12 -9.71 5.51 11.82
CA MET A 12 -8.46 5.83 11.11
C MET A 12 -8.47 7.28 10.61
N LEU A 13 -9.57 7.73 9.99
CA LEU A 13 -9.72 9.12 9.55
C LEU A 13 -9.72 10.09 10.74
N LYS A 14 -10.43 9.76 11.81
CA LYS A 14 -10.48 10.60 13.01
C LYS A 14 -9.11 10.80 13.64
N ARG A 15 -8.34 9.72 13.81
CA ARG A 15 -6.98 9.76 14.37
C ARG A 15 -6.00 10.58 13.55
N SER A 16 -6.18 10.58 12.23
CA SER A 16 -5.35 11.35 11.29
C SER A 16 -5.81 12.80 11.12
N GLY A 17 -6.88 13.23 11.79
CA GLY A 17 -7.42 14.58 11.64
C GLY A 17 -8.09 14.86 10.29
N LEU A 18 -8.35 13.81 9.49
CA LEU A 18 -9.01 13.94 8.20
C LEU A 18 -10.53 13.92 8.33
N SER A 19 -11.21 14.81 7.62
CA SER A 19 -12.67 14.84 7.58
C SER A 19 -13.23 13.55 6.97
N ARG A 20 -14.31 13.06 7.59
CA ARG A 20 -15.01 11.85 7.18
C ARG A 20 -15.97 12.13 6.02
N THR A 21 -15.43 12.19 4.81
CA THR A 21 -16.25 12.31 3.60
C THR A 21 -16.61 10.92 3.03
N ALA A 22 -17.72 10.83 2.30
CA ALA A 22 -18.12 9.59 1.64
C ALA A 22 -17.06 9.06 0.68
N GLN A 23 -16.37 9.97 -0.04
CA GLN A 23 -15.30 9.61 -0.97
C GLN A 23 -14.08 9.04 -0.24
N ARG A 24 -13.63 9.65 0.85
CA ARG A 24 -12.52 9.12 1.66
C ARG A 24 -12.83 7.76 2.25
N LEU A 25 -14.05 7.59 2.80
CA LEU A 25 -14.49 6.29 3.33
C LEU A 25 -14.55 5.24 2.23
N SER A 26 -15.01 5.58 1.04
CA SER A 26 -15.06 4.66 -0.10
C SER A 26 -13.66 4.17 -0.49
N VAL A 27 -12.72 5.08 -0.67
CA VAL A 27 -11.34 4.73 -1.01
C VAL A 27 -10.69 3.90 0.11
N LEU A 28 -10.87 4.30 1.35
CA LEU A 28 -10.28 3.59 2.49
C LEU A 28 -10.85 2.18 2.65
N ASN A 29 -12.15 2.00 2.46
CA ASN A 29 -12.78 0.67 2.50
C ASN A 29 -12.25 -0.24 1.38
N ILE A 30 -12.03 0.28 0.18
CA ILE A 30 -11.42 -0.48 -0.93
C ILE A 30 -10.01 -0.95 -0.53
N LEU A 31 -9.17 -0.06 -0.02
CA LEU A 31 -7.81 -0.40 0.41
C LEU A 31 -7.78 -1.41 1.56
N LEU A 32 -8.76 -1.35 2.47
CA LEU A 32 -8.87 -2.30 3.58
C LEU A 32 -9.35 -3.69 3.12
N ALA A 33 -10.23 -3.73 2.11
CA ALA A 33 -10.77 -4.98 1.59
C ALA A 33 -9.76 -5.77 0.73
N GLU A 34 -8.85 -5.05 0.06
CA GLU A 34 -7.86 -5.67 -0.81
C GLU A 34 -6.62 -6.14 -0.02
N GLU A 35 -6.19 -7.36 -0.30
CA GLU A 35 -5.03 -7.97 0.37
C GLU A 35 -3.68 -7.62 -0.29
N ARG A 36 -3.71 -6.84 -1.36
CA ARG A 36 -2.55 -6.41 -2.12
C ARG A 36 -2.49 -4.88 -2.25
N PRO A 37 -1.34 -4.31 -2.57
CA PRO A 37 -1.26 -2.90 -2.91
C PRO A 37 -2.07 -2.56 -4.17
N LEU A 38 -2.64 -1.37 -4.21
CA LEU A 38 -3.41 -0.86 -5.34
C LEU A 38 -2.80 0.46 -5.84
N ASN A 39 -2.85 0.67 -7.17
CA ASN A 39 -2.62 1.98 -7.74
C ASN A 39 -3.93 2.78 -7.85
N ALA A 40 -3.83 4.07 -8.13
CA ALA A 40 -5.00 4.95 -8.18
C ALA A 40 -6.02 4.56 -9.27
N LYS A 41 -5.57 3.98 -10.39
CA LYS A 41 -6.46 3.49 -11.45
C LYS A 41 -7.29 2.30 -10.95
N GLU A 42 -6.65 1.34 -10.30
CA GLU A 42 -7.33 0.18 -9.72
C GLU A 42 -8.35 0.59 -8.65
N VAL A 43 -7.98 1.56 -7.80
CA VAL A 43 -8.91 2.11 -6.81
C VAL A 43 -10.10 2.78 -7.50
N LEU A 44 -9.86 3.56 -8.55
CA LEU A 44 -10.93 4.19 -9.33
C LEU A 44 -11.86 3.16 -9.96
N ASP A 45 -11.30 2.12 -10.57
CA ASP A 45 -12.08 1.03 -11.19
C ASP A 45 -12.94 0.30 -10.13
N LEU A 46 -12.43 0.09 -8.94
CA LEU A 46 -13.15 -0.53 -7.81
C LEU A 46 -14.20 0.41 -7.17
N CYS A 47 -14.08 1.71 -7.35
CA CYS A 47 -15.10 2.67 -6.92
C CYS A 47 -16.42 2.53 -7.71
N GLY A 48 -16.37 2.00 -8.93
CA GLY A 48 -17.53 1.85 -9.79
C GLY A 48 -18.21 3.18 -10.13
N ASP A 49 -19.55 3.18 -10.13
CA ASP A 49 -20.37 4.36 -10.47
C ASP A 49 -20.43 5.43 -9.37
N LYS A 50 -19.67 5.30 -8.31
CA LYS A 50 -19.57 6.36 -7.30
C LYS A 50 -18.98 7.59 -7.96
N LYS A 51 -19.58 8.76 -7.71
CA LYS A 51 -19.18 10.06 -8.27
C LYS A 51 -17.80 10.51 -7.78
N ILE A 52 -16.79 9.76 -8.16
CA ILE A 52 -15.40 10.05 -7.84
C ILE A 52 -14.59 9.98 -9.12
N ASN A 53 -13.75 10.96 -9.36
CA ASN A 53 -12.87 11.00 -10.53
C ASN A 53 -11.43 10.68 -10.16
N ARG A 54 -10.60 10.46 -11.17
CA ARG A 54 -9.18 10.10 -11.00
C ARG A 54 -8.40 11.11 -10.16
N VAL A 55 -8.63 12.40 -10.39
CA VAL A 55 -7.95 13.48 -9.65
C VAL A 55 -8.30 13.42 -8.16
N THR A 56 -9.56 13.18 -7.85
CA THR A 56 -10.04 13.05 -6.46
C THR A 56 -9.42 11.84 -5.80
N VAL A 57 -9.35 10.69 -6.47
CA VAL A 57 -8.67 9.49 -5.93
C VAL A 57 -7.22 9.80 -5.63
N TYR A 58 -6.47 10.42 -6.55
CA TYR A 58 -5.08 10.79 -6.34
C TYR A 58 -4.91 11.71 -5.12
N ARG A 59 -5.74 12.75 -4.99
CA ARG A 59 -5.69 13.68 -3.84
C ARG A 59 -5.98 12.97 -2.52
N ILE A 60 -6.91 12.04 -2.51
CA ILE A 60 -7.23 11.24 -1.32
C ILE A 60 -6.03 10.34 -0.96
N MET A 61 -5.44 9.65 -1.93
CA MET A 61 -4.28 8.78 -1.70
C MET A 61 -3.07 9.57 -1.18
N GLU A 62 -2.80 10.74 -1.76
CA GLU A 62 -1.74 11.64 -1.27
C GLU A 62 -2.01 12.11 0.16
N SER A 63 -3.25 12.50 0.46
CA SER A 63 -3.66 12.87 1.81
C SER A 63 -3.46 11.72 2.80
N PHE A 64 -3.83 10.50 2.42
CA PHE A 64 -3.63 9.31 3.24
C PHE A 64 -2.16 8.98 3.46
N ARG A 65 -1.33 9.16 2.44
CA ARG A 65 0.12 8.99 2.56
C ARG A 65 0.72 10.01 3.54
N ASN A 66 0.38 11.29 3.38
CA ASN A 66 0.90 12.35 4.23
C ASN A 66 0.54 12.17 5.70
N GLU A 67 -0.63 11.62 5.98
CA GLU A 67 -1.10 11.32 7.34
C GLU A 67 -0.71 9.91 7.83
N GLY A 68 0.07 9.15 7.06
CA GLY A 68 0.54 7.83 7.45
C GLY A 68 -0.53 6.73 7.48
N ILE A 69 -1.68 6.95 6.85
CA ILE A 69 -2.73 5.92 6.70
C ILE A 69 -2.30 4.84 5.71
N VAL A 70 -1.61 5.24 4.64
CA VAL A 70 -1.08 4.35 3.62
C VAL A 70 0.43 4.52 3.44
N ARG A 71 1.09 3.45 2.99
CA ARG A 71 2.46 3.48 2.47
C ARG A 71 2.42 3.54 0.95
N GLU A 72 3.28 4.35 0.38
CA GLU A 72 3.53 4.40 -1.06
C GLU A 72 4.64 3.41 -1.41
N LEU A 73 4.40 2.63 -2.44
CA LEU A 73 5.34 1.67 -3.00
C LEU A 73 5.69 2.14 -4.41
N PRO A 74 6.88 2.72 -4.62
CA PRO A 74 7.32 3.15 -5.95
C PRO A 74 7.65 1.94 -6.82
N THR A 75 7.45 2.08 -8.13
CA THR A 75 7.84 1.09 -9.12
C THR A 75 8.78 1.69 -10.17
N GLU A 76 9.50 0.83 -10.88
CA GLU A 76 10.37 1.26 -11.98
C GLU A 76 9.61 1.94 -13.13
N SER A 77 8.33 1.60 -13.32
CA SER A 77 7.45 2.23 -14.31
C SER A 77 6.97 3.65 -13.92
N GLY A 78 7.25 4.08 -12.70
CA GLY A 78 6.75 5.34 -12.14
C GLY A 78 5.31 5.28 -11.63
N VAL A 79 4.61 4.16 -11.79
CA VAL A 79 3.29 3.95 -11.20
C VAL A 79 3.44 3.74 -9.70
N LYS A 80 2.69 4.50 -8.93
CA LYS A 80 2.68 4.41 -7.47
C LYS A 80 1.60 3.44 -7.01
N TYR A 81 1.98 2.50 -6.16
CA TYR A 81 1.07 1.61 -5.47
C TYR A 81 0.96 2.00 -4.00
N PHE A 82 -0.17 1.70 -3.39
CA PHE A 82 -0.46 2.09 -2.02
C PHE A 82 -1.06 0.91 -1.26
N GLU A 83 -0.65 0.77 -0.01
CA GLU A 83 -1.24 -0.20 0.91
C GLU A 83 -1.45 0.43 2.29
N ILE A 84 -2.37 -0.13 3.07
CA ILE A 84 -2.63 0.32 4.44
C ILE A 84 -1.38 0.17 5.31
N ALA A 85 -1.00 1.27 5.97
CA ALA A 85 0.11 1.33 6.91
C ALA A 85 -0.43 1.24 8.35
N CYS A 86 -0.53 0.05 8.89
CA CYS A 86 -0.94 -0.15 10.28
C CYS A 86 -0.12 -1.28 10.93
N ARG A 87 -0.20 -1.40 12.25
CA ARG A 87 0.50 -2.45 12.99
C ARG A 87 0.11 -3.87 12.60
N HIS A 88 -1.11 -4.05 12.03
CA HIS A 88 -1.58 -5.35 11.51
C HIS A 88 -1.10 -5.63 10.08
N ASN A 89 -0.45 -4.66 9.46
CA ASN A 89 0.17 -4.77 8.15
C ASN A 89 1.60 -4.20 8.21
N PRO A 90 2.51 -4.86 8.91
CA PRO A 90 3.89 -4.40 9.03
C PRO A 90 4.59 -4.38 7.67
N VAL A 91 5.71 -3.72 7.58
CA VAL A 91 6.54 -3.69 6.37
C VAL A 91 6.90 -5.11 5.94
N HIS A 92 6.69 -5.41 4.68
CA HIS A 92 6.98 -6.72 4.07
C HIS A 92 7.43 -6.52 2.62
N PRO A 93 8.10 -7.53 2.00
CA PRO A 93 8.53 -7.44 0.61
C PRO A 93 7.34 -7.50 -0.34
N HIS A 94 7.51 -6.84 -1.49
CA HIS A 94 6.56 -6.88 -2.60
C HIS A 94 7.26 -7.38 -3.87
N PHE A 95 6.51 -8.10 -4.69
CA PHE A 95 6.91 -8.46 -6.03
C PHE A 95 6.14 -7.62 -7.05
N TYR A 96 6.86 -7.05 -8.01
CA TYR A 96 6.30 -6.30 -9.12
C TYR A 96 6.66 -6.96 -10.45
N CYS A 97 5.65 -7.27 -11.26
CA CYS A 97 5.85 -7.79 -12.61
C CYS A 97 6.08 -6.62 -13.58
N ARG A 98 7.25 -6.55 -14.20
CA ARG A 98 7.61 -5.47 -15.13
C ARG A 98 6.84 -5.53 -16.47
N ASP A 99 6.22 -6.67 -16.80
CA ASP A 99 5.46 -6.86 -18.04
C ASP A 99 3.97 -6.48 -17.87
N CYS A 100 3.26 -7.09 -16.93
CA CYS A 100 1.83 -6.83 -16.75
C CYS A 100 1.50 -5.83 -15.64
N GLY A 101 2.50 -5.36 -14.88
CA GLY A 101 2.29 -4.40 -13.78
C GLY A 101 1.60 -4.98 -12.56
N SER A 102 1.39 -6.30 -12.48
CA SER A 102 0.80 -6.90 -11.27
C SER A 102 1.75 -6.75 -10.08
N MET A 103 1.19 -6.43 -8.92
CA MET A 103 1.92 -6.36 -7.67
C MET A 103 1.34 -7.35 -6.67
N ALA A 104 2.20 -8.07 -5.97
CA ALA A 104 1.83 -9.04 -4.96
C ALA A 104 2.64 -8.81 -3.68
N CYS A 105 1.98 -9.01 -2.52
CA CYS A 105 2.68 -9.11 -1.24
C CYS A 105 3.37 -10.48 -1.16
N LEU A 106 4.65 -10.45 -0.82
CA LEU A 106 5.35 -11.63 -0.37
C LEU A 106 5.19 -11.74 1.14
N GLY A 107 5.20 -12.93 1.69
CA GLY A 107 5.04 -13.16 3.13
C GLY A 107 6.04 -12.34 3.97
N PRO A 108 5.78 -12.18 5.26
CA PRO A 108 6.69 -11.43 6.12
C PRO A 108 8.10 -12.03 5.99
N LEU A 109 9.08 -11.16 5.82
CA LEU A 109 10.47 -11.55 6.00
C LEU A 109 10.58 -12.06 7.44
N THR A 110 10.87 -13.33 7.61
CA THR A 110 11.28 -13.85 8.91
C THR A 110 12.56 -13.13 9.29
N ALA A 111 12.43 -12.33 10.31
CA ALA A 111 13.23 -11.16 10.62
C ALA A 111 14.70 -11.38 10.98
N THR A 112 15.22 -12.59 10.96
CA THR A 112 16.56 -12.84 11.51
C THR A 112 17.68 -12.19 10.70
N ASP A 113 17.70 -12.33 9.39
CA ASP A 113 18.88 -11.93 8.63
C ASP A 113 18.97 -10.44 8.31
N ILE A 114 17.86 -9.84 7.85
CA ILE A 114 17.85 -8.42 7.47
C ILE A 114 17.79 -7.52 8.69
N TRP A 115 16.98 -7.89 9.68
CA TRP A 115 16.84 -7.09 10.89
C TRP A 115 18.10 -7.15 11.76
N GLU A 116 18.78 -8.29 11.86
CA GLU A 116 20.08 -8.38 12.52
C GLU A 116 21.13 -7.53 11.83
N TRP A 117 21.15 -7.51 10.49
CA TRP A 117 22.03 -6.64 9.75
C TRP A 117 21.71 -5.15 9.96
N LEU A 118 20.43 -4.79 9.99
CA LEU A 118 19.97 -3.42 10.24
C LEU A 118 20.14 -2.99 11.71
N ALA A 119 20.09 -3.91 12.64
CA ALA A 119 20.30 -3.64 14.06
C ALA A 119 21.77 -3.38 14.44
N ARG A 120 22.72 -3.57 13.49
CA ARG A 120 24.11 -3.20 13.73
C ARG A 120 24.24 -1.71 14.00
N PRO A 121 25.17 -1.29 14.88
CA PRO A 121 25.35 0.12 15.15
C PRO A 121 25.75 0.89 13.88
N HIS A 122 24.86 1.76 13.45
CA HIS A 122 25.05 2.66 12.33
C HIS A 122 25.06 4.10 12.81
N ALA A 123 25.78 4.96 12.08
CA ALA A 123 25.81 6.40 12.36
C ALA A 123 24.55 7.14 11.86
N PHE A 124 23.55 6.44 11.36
CA PHE A 124 22.31 6.99 10.81
C PHE A 124 21.06 6.39 11.49
N ARG A 125 19.99 7.16 11.49
CA ARG A 125 18.67 6.70 11.93
C ARG A 125 17.89 6.19 10.72
N ILE A 126 17.33 4.98 10.80
CA ILE A 126 16.50 4.40 9.75
C ILE A 126 15.04 4.80 10.00
N ASP A 127 14.49 5.61 9.11
CA ASP A 127 13.09 6.05 9.19
C ASP A 127 12.15 5.18 8.34
N HIS A 128 12.67 4.53 7.29
CA HIS A 128 11.86 3.71 6.39
C HIS A 128 12.68 2.60 5.74
N ILE A 129 12.05 1.44 5.58
CA ILE A 129 12.59 0.29 4.86
C ILE A 129 11.56 -0.13 3.82
N SER A 130 12.00 -0.31 2.58
CA SER A 130 11.20 -0.88 1.50
C SER A 130 11.98 -1.97 0.81
N VAL A 131 11.33 -3.11 0.59
CA VAL A 131 11.94 -4.24 -0.15
C VAL A 131 11.04 -4.57 -1.34
N ASN A 132 11.51 -4.21 -2.53
CA ASN A 132 10.81 -4.44 -3.78
C ASN A 132 11.60 -5.41 -4.65
N ILE A 133 10.90 -6.43 -5.15
CA ILE A 133 11.47 -7.45 -6.04
C ILE A 133 10.78 -7.29 -7.39
N THR A 134 11.56 -7.07 -8.44
CA THR A 134 11.07 -6.90 -9.80
C THR A 134 11.43 -8.09 -10.67
N GLY A 135 10.50 -8.54 -11.49
CA GLY A 135 10.71 -9.68 -12.38
C GLY A 135 9.54 -9.93 -13.30
N LEU A 136 9.32 -11.17 -13.68
CA LEU A 136 8.16 -11.62 -14.47
C LEU A 136 7.31 -12.55 -13.60
N CYS A 137 6.00 -12.33 -13.57
CA CYS A 137 5.07 -13.24 -12.91
C CYS A 137 4.95 -14.54 -13.71
N LYS A 138 4.36 -15.58 -13.10
CA LYS A 138 4.19 -16.88 -13.74
C LYS A 138 3.53 -16.80 -15.14
N ASN A 139 2.54 -15.93 -15.30
CA ASN A 139 1.83 -15.79 -16.57
C ASN A 139 2.68 -15.11 -17.64
N CYS A 140 3.53 -14.15 -17.26
CA CYS A 140 4.39 -13.42 -18.18
C CYS A 140 5.71 -14.14 -18.47
N SER A 141 6.21 -14.96 -17.55
CA SER A 141 7.43 -15.74 -17.76
C SER A 141 7.26 -16.93 -18.73
N ASN A 142 6.00 -17.34 -18.97
CA ASN A 142 5.65 -18.45 -19.86
C ASN A 142 5.20 -17.98 -21.27
N LYS A 143 5.33 -16.70 -21.56
CA LYS A 143 5.15 -16.14 -22.91
C LYS A 143 6.47 -16.23 -23.68
#